data_c08444acbc1fac1f008816baf7e178ed
#
_entry.id   c08444acbc1fac1f008816baf7e178ed
#
_cell.length_a   1.000
_cell.length_b   1.000
_cell.length_c   1.000
_cell.angle_alpha   90.00
_cell.angle_beta   90.00
_cell.angle_gamma   90.00
#
_symmetry.space_group_name_H-M   'P 1'
#
loop_
_entity.id
_entity.type
_entity.pdbx_description
1 polymer ?
#
loop_
_entity_poly.entity_id
_entity_poly.type
_entity_poly.pdbx_seq_one_letter_code
_entity_poly.pdbx_strand_id
1 'polypeptide(L)'
;MKNRHYGIIESLLFASGNPLDIKEIAHIIASSTEYTYNLLEDMKKNYNENSRGISLINMKEEYSLVTKPENSHYLQKLLKTNNRQALSRAALEALAIIVYKQPITRIEIDEIRGVKSDKAIQTLVEKEIIKEAGRKKVPGRPIMYATTGEFLKYFGLEDLNQMPTLSEFIEKDEEE
;
A
#
# COMPACT_ATOMS: atom_id res chain seq x y z
N MET A 1 18.22 4.44 27.96
CA MET A 1 16.79 4.66 27.64
C MET A 1 16.48 4.37 26.18
N LYS A 2 17.22 4.92 25.20
CA LYS A 2 16.97 4.76 23.74
C LYS A 2 16.83 3.28 23.32
N ASN A 3 17.77 2.41 23.66
CA ASN A 3 17.74 0.98 23.30
C ASN A 3 16.54 0.22 23.91
N ARG A 4 16.07 0.66 25.08
CA ARG A 4 14.89 0.05 25.69
C ARG A 4 13.62 0.41 24.92
N HIS A 5 13.49 1.67 24.46
CA HIS A 5 12.34 2.09 23.67
C HIS A 5 12.31 1.40 22.30
N TYR A 6 13.46 1.16 21.68
CA TYR A 6 13.53 0.37 20.43
C TYR A 6 12.90 -1.01 20.61
N GLY A 7 13.31 -1.77 21.63
CA GLY A 7 12.74 -3.10 21.87
C GLY A 7 11.25 -3.07 22.19
N ILE A 8 10.76 -2.03 22.92
CA ILE A 8 9.33 -1.86 23.18
C ILE A 8 8.57 -1.58 21.88
N ILE A 9 9.01 -0.62 21.08
CA ILE A 9 8.37 -0.27 19.80
C ILE A 9 8.33 -1.46 18.86
N GLU A 10 9.45 -2.19 18.71
CA GLU A 10 9.53 -3.41 17.93
C GLU A 10 8.49 -4.44 18.37
N SER A 11 8.37 -4.66 19.69
CA SER A 11 7.38 -5.58 20.25
C SER A 11 5.93 -5.14 20.00
N LEU A 12 5.64 -3.83 20.10
CA LEU A 12 4.32 -3.28 19.83
C LEU A 12 3.94 -3.49 18.35
N LEU A 13 4.82 -3.12 17.43
CA LEU A 13 4.60 -3.27 15.99
C LEU A 13 4.46 -4.73 15.56
N PHE A 14 5.23 -5.63 16.17
CA PHE A 14 5.13 -7.07 15.92
C PHE A 14 3.82 -7.65 16.44
N ALA A 15 3.44 -7.29 17.70
CA ALA A 15 2.27 -7.86 18.34
C ALA A 15 0.94 -7.34 17.79
N SER A 16 0.89 -6.08 17.32
CA SER A 16 -0.32 -5.49 16.78
C SER A 16 -0.79 -6.16 15.49
N GLY A 17 0.12 -6.63 14.65
CA GLY A 17 -0.17 -7.17 13.32
C GLY A 17 -0.82 -6.16 12.35
N ASN A 18 -1.11 -4.95 12.82
CA ASN A 18 -1.70 -3.84 12.08
C ASN A 18 -0.81 -2.59 12.23
N PRO A 19 -0.91 -1.62 11.31
CA PRO A 19 -0.24 -0.33 11.48
C PRO A 19 -0.66 0.36 12.77
N LEU A 20 0.29 0.97 13.47
CA LEU A 20 0.08 1.74 14.69
C LEU A 20 0.35 3.23 14.44
N ASP A 21 -0.56 4.07 14.90
CA ASP A 21 -0.40 5.53 14.87
C ASP A 21 0.75 5.97 15.79
N ILE A 22 1.55 6.92 15.34
CA ILE A 22 2.71 7.44 16.10
C ILE A 22 2.31 8.01 17.47
N LYS A 23 1.13 8.61 17.61
CA LYS A 23 0.63 9.18 18.87
C LYS A 23 0.29 8.08 19.86
N GLU A 24 -0.24 6.94 19.37
CA GLU A 24 -0.50 5.76 20.18
C GLU A 24 0.81 5.16 20.70
N ILE A 25 1.81 4.99 19.81
CA ILE A 25 3.14 4.51 20.21
C ILE A 25 3.75 5.45 21.26
N ALA A 26 3.74 6.76 21.01
CA ALA A 26 4.26 7.77 21.93
C ALA A 26 3.60 7.72 23.29
N HIS A 27 2.27 7.54 23.32
CA HIS A 27 1.51 7.40 24.56
C HIS A 27 1.93 6.15 25.35
N ILE A 28 2.05 5.00 24.69
CA ILE A 28 2.43 3.73 25.35
C ILE A 28 3.84 3.79 25.93
N ILE A 29 4.80 4.40 25.23
CA ILE A 29 6.19 4.54 25.72
C ILE A 29 6.39 5.76 26.65
N ALA A 30 5.30 6.48 26.98
CA ALA A 30 5.30 7.69 27.80
C ALA A 30 6.31 8.75 27.32
N SER A 31 6.30 9.05 26.03
CA SER A 31 7.23 9.98 25.37
C SER A 31 6.50 10.99 24.48
N SER A 32 7.23 12.02 24.01
CA SER A 32 6.68 12.95 23.03
C SER A 32 6.63 12.31 21.62
N THR A 33 5.67 12.77 20.81
CA THR A 33 5.55 12.35 19.39
C THR A 33 6.82 12.63 18.61
N GLU A 34 7.48 13.79 18.85
CA GLU A 34 8.73 14.16 18.19
C GLU A 34 9.86 13.19 18.53
N TYR A 35 10.03 12.84 19.80
CA TYR A 35 11.03 11.85 20.21
C TYR A 35 10.73 10.47 19.61
N THR A 36 9.46 10.07 19.59
CA THR A 36 9.01 8.80 19.02
C THR A 36 9.27 8.75 17.52
N TYR A 37 9.01 9.85 16.79
CA TYR A 37 9.32 9.98 15.37
C TYR A 37 10.82 9.75 15.09
N ASN A 38 11.70 10.43 15.83
CA ASN A 38 13.13 10.27 15.68
C ASN A 38 13.60 8.83 15.95
N LEU A 39 12.99 8.13 16.93
CA LEU A 39 13.26 6.72 17.17
C LEU A 39 12.83 5.84 16.00
N LEU A 40 11.63 6.05 15.48
CA LEU A 40 11.09 5.28 14.35
C LEU A 40 11.91 5.48 13.08
N GLU A 41 12.36 6.71 12.80
CA GLU A 41 13.25 6.99 11.66
C GLU A 41 14.62 6.31 11.81
N ASP A 42 15.19 6.30 13.00
CA ASP A 42 16.41 5.55 13.26
C ASP A 42 16.19 4.02 13.12
N MET A 43 15.05 3.51 13.60
CA MET A 43 14.67 2.10 13.43
C MET A 43 14.50 1.77 11.93
N LYS A 44 13.82 2.63 11.17
CA LYS A 44 13.61 2.46 9.72
C LYS A 44 14.96 2.29 8.99
N LYS A 45 15.96 3.11 9.31
CA LYS A 45 17.32 2.99 8.76
C LYS A 45 17.96 1.63 9.09
N ASN A 46 17.87 1.20 10.35
CA ASN A 46 18.43 -0.08 10.81
C ASN A 46 17.75 -1.29 10.16
N TYR A 47 16.43 -1.22 9.90
CA TYR A 47 15.68 -2.30 9.23
C TYR A 47 15.96 -2.35 7.71
N ASN A 48 16.42 -1.24 7.11
CA ASN A 48 16.79 -1.22 5.69
C ASN A 48 18.12 -1.92 5.38
N GLU A 49 18.90 -2.31 6.40
CA GLU A 49 20.12 -3.09 6.19
C GLU A 49 19.83 -4.41 5.47
N ASN A 50 20.72 -4.82 4.56
CA ASN A 50 20.56 -6.02 3.72
C ASN A 50 20.47 -7.34 4.52
N SER A 51 20.97 -7.37 5.76
CA SER A 51 20.91 -8.52 6.63
C SER A 51 19.54 -8.81 7.26
N ARG A 52 18.60 -7.85 7.14
CA ARG A 52 17.27 -7.96 7.73
C ARG A 52 16.25 -8.47 6.71
N GLY A 53 15.38 -9.40 7.14
CA GLY A 53 14.29 -9.93 6.31
C GLY A 53 12.98 -9.13 6.37
N ILE A 54 12.91 -8.13 7.26
CA ILE A 54 11.75 -7.25 7.47
C ILE A 54 12.16 -5.79 7.34
N SER A 55 11.19 -4.93 7.03
CA SER A 55 11.33 -3.48 6.94
C SER A 55 10.31 -2.79 7.83
N LEU A 56 10.62 -1.60 8.30
CA LEU A 56 9.68 -0.70 8.95
C LEU A 56 9.20 0.32 7.91
N ILE A 57 7.89 0.32 7.64
CA ILE A 57 7.26 1.26 6.72
C ILE A 57 6.42 2.28 7.49
N ASN A 58 6.30 3.48 6.90
CA ASN A 58 5.44 4.56 7.37
C ASN A 58 4.38 4.85 6.30
N MET A 59 3.11 4.93 6.70
CA MET A 59 1.98 5.32 5.87
C MET A 59 1.17 6.38 6.61
N LYS A 60 1.37 7.66 6.31
CA LYS A 60 0.60 8.78 6.91
C LYS A 60 0.56 8.77 8.44
N GLU A 61 1.69 8.80 9.11
CA GLU A 61 1.85 8.72 10.57
C GLU A 61 1.54 7.34 11.20
N GLU A 62 1.15 6.33 10.42
CA GLU A 62 1.02 4.94 10.87
C GLU A 62 2.27 4.14 10.50
N TYR A 63 2.77 3.32 11.42
CA TYR A 63 3.97 2.50 11.25
C TYR A 63 3.65 1.02 11.31
N SER A 64 4.31 0.22 10.47
CA SER A 64 4.14 -1.24 10.45
C SER A 64 5.43 -1.95 10.08
N LEU A 65 5.64 -3.15 10.65
CA LEU A 65 6.66 -4.07 10.19
C LEU A 65 6.13 -4.92 9.04
N VAL A 66 6.87 -4.98 7.95
CA VAL A 66 6.53 -5.77 6.76
C VAL A 66 7.73 -6.63 6.34
N THR A 67 7.46 -7.70 5.63
CA THR A 67 8.52 -8.51 5.02
C THR A 67 9.07 -7.84 3.78
N LYS A 68 10.38 -7.96 3.55
CA LYS A 68 11.02 -7.40 2.36
C LYS A 68 10.59 -8.15 1.09
N PRO A 69 10.38 -7.45 -0.04
CA PRO A 69 9.91 -8.03 -1.31
C PRO A 69 10.78 -9.16 -1.84
N GLU A 70 12.10 -9.09 -1.65
CA GLU A 70 13.05 -10.12 -2.07
C GLU A 70 12.78 -11.49 -1.43
N ASN A 71 12.11 -11.53 -0.29
CA ASN A 71 11.74 -12.76 0.42
C ASN A 71 10.38 -13.32 0.02
N SER A 72 9.64 -12.66 -0.88
CA SER A 72 8.25 -13.00 -1.25
C SER A 72 8.09 -14.46 -1.70
N HIS A 73 9.05 -14.99 -2.48
CA HIS A 73 9.02 -16.36 -2.95
C HIS A 73 9.02 -17.40 -1.81
N TYR A 74 9.79 -17.16 -0.75
CA TYR A 74 9.84 -18.05 0.42
C TYR A 74 8.55 -17.97 1.24
N LEU A 75 7.99 -16.75 1.37
CA LEU A 75 6.73 -16.51 2.07
C LEU A 75 5.54 -17.17 1.36
N GLN A 76 5.49 -17.09 0.04
CA GLN A 76 4.48 -17.79 -0.77
C GLN A 76 4.51 -19.31 -0.53
N LYS A 77 5.70 -19.92 -0.43
CA LYS A 77 5.85 -21.34 -0.11
C LYS A 77 5.37 -21.66 1.30
N LEU A 78 5.71 -20.83 2.29
CA LEU A 78 5.30 -21.02 3.69
C LEU A 78 3.78 -20.89 3.85
N LEU A 79 3.20 -19.85 3.29
CA LEU A 79 1.77 -19.54 3.44
C LEU A 79 0.88 -20.44 2.59
N LYS A 80 1.47 -21.29 1.72
CA LYS A 80 0.75 -22.13 0.76
C LYS A 80 -0.29 -21.32 -0.02
N THR A 81 0.02 -20.03 -0.27
CA THR A 81 -0.89 -19.11 -0.93
C THR A 81 -1.07 -19.60 -2.36
N ASN A 82 -2.18 -20.29 -2.59
CA ASN A 82 -2.65 -20.56 -3.95
C ASN A 82 -2.79 -19.22 -4.67
N ASN A 83 -2.49 -19.18 -5.95
CA ASN A 83 -2.66 -18.04 -6.88
C ASN A 83 -4.09 -17.42 -6.90
N ARG A 84 -5.02 -17.93 -6.09
CA ARG A 84 -6.39 -17.40 -5.94
C ARG A 84 -6.46 -16.01 -5.28
N GLN A 85 -5.38 -15.53 -4.65
CA GLN A 85 -5.31 -14.18 -4.07
C GLN A 85 -4.68 -13.15 -5.01
N ALA A 86 -3.95 -13.58 -6.05
CA ALA A 86 -3.39 -12.66 -7.03
C ALA A 86 -4.50 -11.99 -7.84
N LEU A 87 -4.33 -10.69 -8.12
CA LEU A 87 -5.21 -9.97 -9.03
C LEU A 87 -5.07 -10.56 -10.45
N SER A 88 -6.21 -10.75 -11.12
CA SER A 88 -6.20 -11.13 -12.54
C SER A 88 -5.59 -10.00 -13.38
N ARG A 89 -5.11 -10.32 -14.60
CA ARG A 89 -4.61 -9.32 -15.55
C ARG A 89 -5.63 -8.19 -15.77
N ALA A 90 -6.91 -8.53 -15.94
CA ALA A 90 -7.99 -7.56 -16.10
C ALA A 90 -8.16 -6.65 -14.86
N ALA A 91 -7.97 -7.19 -13.65
CA ALA A 91 -8.03 -6.40 -12.42
C ALA A 91 -6.80 -5.49 -12.29
N LEU A 92 -5.60 -5.94 -12.66
CA LEU A 92 -4.39 -5.13 -12.68
C LEU A 92 -4.48 -3.99 -13.69
N GLU A 93 -4.99 -4.24 -14.89
CA GLU A 93 -5.23 -3.22 -15.92
C GLU A 93 -6.20 -2.14 -15.42
N ALA A 94 -7.35 -2.54 -14.85
CA ALA A 94 -8.33 -1.61 -14.30
C ALA A 94 -7.75 -0.82 -13.11
N LEU A 95 -6.97 -1.47 -12.24
CA LEU A 95 -6.32 -0.83 -11.11
C LEU A 95 -5.31 0.22 -11.57
N ALA A 96 -4.47 -0.10 -12.56
CA ALA A 96 -3.51 0.86 -13.11
C ALA A 96 -4.20 2.13 -13.61
N ILE A 97 -5.30 2.00 -14.35
CA ILE A 97 -6.09 3.15 -14.81
C ILE A 97 -6.62 3.96 -13.62
N ILE A 98 -7.17 3.29 -12.60
CA ILE A 98 -7.71 3.97 -11.42
C ILE A 98 -6.59 4.73 -10.70
N VAL A 99 -5.44 4.13 -10.47
CA VAL A 99 -4.31 4.76 -9.76
C VAL A 99 -3.91 6.09 -10.40
N TYR A 100 -3.81 6.15 -11.72
CA TYR A 100 -3.33 7.34 -12.44
C TYR A 100 -4.43 8.35 -12.81
N LYS A 101 -5.71 7.93 -12.80
CA LYS A 101 -6.84 8.76 -13.25
C LYS A 101 -7.89 9.07 -12.18
N GLN A 102 -7.72 8.57 -10.97
CA GLN A 102 -8.67 8.76 -9.88
C GLN A 102 -8.92 10.23 -9.52
N PRO A 103 -10.18 10.59 -9.14
CA PRO A 103 -11.36 9.71 -9.11
C PRO A 103 -11.95 9.50 -10.51
N ILE A 104 -12.24 8.26 -10.88
CA ILE A 104 -12.67 7.85 -12.23
C ILE A 104 -13.89 6.94 -12.19
N THR A 105 -14.78 7.04 -13.17
CA THR A 105 -15.99 6.20 -13.28
C THR A 105 -15.71 4.91 -14.03
N ARG A 106 -16.58 3.88 -13.84
CA ARG A 106 -16.49 2.63 -14.59
C ARG A 106 -16.54 2.84 -16.11
N ILE A 107 -17.40 3.76 -16.57
CA ILE A 107 -17.56 4.04 -18.02
C ILE A 107 -16.23 4.52 -18.60
N GLU A 108 -15.55 5.46 -17.92
CA GLU A 108 -14.25 5.98 -18.36
C GLU A 108 -13.17 4.89 -18.31
N ILE A 109 -13.21 3.97 -17.33
CA ILE A 109 -12.31 2.81 -17.28
C ILE A 109 -12.56 1.89 -18.49
N ASP A 110 -13.84 1.59 -18.78
CA ASP A 110 -14.24 0.76 -19.91
C ASP A 110 -13.76 1.37 -21.25
N GLU A 111 -13.89 2.69 -21.42
CA GLU A 111 -13.42 3.43 -22.61
C GLU A 111 -11.90 3.30 -22.79
N ILE A 112 -11.12 3.45 -21.73
CA ILE A 112 -9.66 3.34 -21.78
C ILE A 112 -9.24 1.89 -22.08
N ARG A 113 -9.89 0.90 -21.46
CA ARG A 113 -9.58 -0.52 -21.65
C ARG A 113 -10.10 -1.10 -22.96
N GLY A 114 -11.11 -0.49 -23.56
CA GLY A 114 -11.83 -1.03 -24.73
C GLY A 114 -12.73 -2.23 -24.42
N VAL A 115 -12.85 -2.63 -23.14
CA VAL A 115 -13.66 -3.78 -22.69
C VAL A 115 -14.30 -3.50 -21.32
N LYS A 116 -15.40 -4.23 -21.00
CA LYS A 116 -16.10 -4.08 -19.73
C LYS A 116 -15.22 -4.44 -18.52
N SER A 117 -15.32 -3.64 -17.47
CA SER A 117 -14.50 -3.75 -16.27
C SER A 117 -15.30 -4.15 -15.00
N ASP A 118 -16.60 -4.49 -15.14
CA ASP A 118 -17.47 -4.75 -13.99
C ASP A 118 -16.87 -5.75 -13.00
N LYS A 119 -16.45 -6.93 -13.47
CA LYS A 119 -15.84 -7.96 -12.62
C LYS A 119 -14.50 -7.55 -12.03
N ALA A 120 -13.69 -6.81 -12.79
CA ALA A 120 -12.40 -6.31 -12.32
C ALA A 120 -12.59 -5.31 -11.18
N ILE A 121 -13.48 -4.34 -11.35
CA ILE A 121 -13.82 -3.34 -10.34
C ILE A 121 -14.42 -4.02 -9.11
N GLN A 122 -15.37 -4.95 -9.28
CA GLN A 122 -15.96 -5.69 -8.16
C GLN A 122 -14.87 -6.42 -7.35
N THR A 123 -13.97 -7.13 -8.00
CA THR A 123 -12.85 -7.81 -7.33
C THR A 123 -11.95 -6.84 -6.56
N LEU A 124 -11.67 -5.66 -7.12
CA LEU A 124 -10.84 -4.64 -6.47
C LEU A 124 -11.54 -4.03 -5.24
N VAL A 125 -12.87 -3.84 -5.31
CA VAL A 125 -13.69 -3.37 -4.18
C VAL A 125 -13.78 -4.44 -3.09
N GLU A 126 -14.05 -5.71 -3.44
CA GLU A 126 -14.10 -6.84 -2.50
C GLU A 126 -12.77 -7.05 -1.76
N LYS A 127 -11.65 -6.73 -2.40
CA LYS A 127 -10.31 -6.76 -1.78
C LYS A 127 -9.94 -5.45 -1.08
N GLU A 128 -10.85 -4.51 -1.01
CA GLU A 128 -10.65 -3.19 -0.40
C GLU A 128 -9.47 -2.37 -0.99
N ILE A 129 -8.98 -2.75 -2.19
CA ILE A 129 -7.89 -2.04 -2.88
C ILE A 129 -8.38 -0.70 -3.43
N ILE A 130 -9.64 -0.65 -3.88
CA ILE A 130 -10.32 0.57 -4.29
C ILE A 130 -11.62 0.75 -3.50
N LYS A 131 -12.12 1.98 -3.48
CA LYS A 131 -13.40 2.36 -2.86
C LYS A 131 -14.20 3.29 -3.74
N GLU A 132 -15.50 3.38 -3.46
CA GLU A 132 -16.35 4.45 -4.01
C GLU A 132 -15.90 5.81 -3.45
N ALA A 133 -15.56 6.74 -4.33
CA ALA A 133 -15.11 8.10 -4.01
C ALA A 133 -16.18 9.17 -4.33
N GLY A 134 -17.44 8.76 -4.35
CA GLY A 134 -18.58 9.62 -4.64
C GLY A 134 -19.20 9.38 -6.02
N ARG A 135 -20.01 10.32 -6.49
CA ARG A 135 -20.71 10.24 -7.78
C ARG A 135 -20.40 11.45 -8.65
N LYS A 136 -20.17 11.22 -9.93
CA LYS A 136 -19.93 12.28 -10.90
C LYS A 136 -21.21 13.12 -11.11
N LYS A 137 -21.07 14.43 -11.17
CA LYS A 137 -22.20 15.37 -11.35
C LYS A 137 -22.60 15.51 -12.83
N VAL A 138 -23.00 14.40 -13.45
CA VAL A 138 -23.50 14.31 -14.84
C VAL A 138 -24.76 13.45 -14.87
N PRO A 139 -25.58 13.47 -15.95
CA PRO A 139 -26.71 12.59 -16.10
C PRO A 139 -26.35 11.12 -15.81
N GLY A 140 -27.18 10.40 -15.07
CA GLY A 140 -26.91 9.05 -14.60
C GLY A 140 -26.06 8.95 -13.33
N ARG A 141 -25.42 10.04 -12.88
CA ARG A 141 -24.62 10.14 -11.63
C ARG A 141 -23.76 8.89 -11.34
N PRO A 142 -22.89 8.48 -12.29
CA PRO A 142 -22.10 7.26 -12.12
C PRO A 142 -21.17 7.35 -10.91
N ILE A 143 -20.94 6.20 -10.28
CA ILE A 143 -20.01 6.04 -9.16
C ILE A 143 -18.58 6.31 -9.67
N MET A 144 -17.80 7.04 -8.89
CA MET A 144 -16.37 7.22 -9.09
C MET A 144 -15.58 6.36 -8.11
N TYR A 145 -14.46 5.83 -8.56
CA TYR A 145 -13.56 4.97 -7.78
C TYR A 145 -12.23 5.65 -7.53
N ALA A 146 -11.64 5.35 -6.37
CA ALA A 146 -10.29 5.75 -5.99
C ALA A 146 -9.63 4.65 -5.17
N THR A 147 -8.30 4.70 -5.03
CA THR A 147 -7.52 3.79 -4.21
C THR A 147 -7.79 4.00 -2.71
N THR A 148 -7.42 3.00 -1.92
CA THR A 148 -7.54 2.98 -0.45
C THR A 148 -6.15 2.96 0.20
N GLY A 149 -6.10 2.95 1.54
CA GLY A 149 -4.87 2.64 2.29
C GLY A 149 -4.39 1.19 2.08
N GLU A 150 -5.32 0.24 1.85
CA GLU A 150 -4.96 -1.15 1.54
C GLU A 150 -4.21 -1.28 0.21
N PHE A 151 -4.50 -0.42 -0.78
CA PHE A 151 -3.70 -0.31 -1.99
C PHE A 151 -2.23 -0.01 -1.66
N LEU A 152 -1.98 1.00 -0.81
CA LEU A 152 -0.61 1.39 -0.44
C LEU A 152 0.12 0.23 0.26
N LYS A 153 -0.55 -0.45 1.19
CA LYS A 153 -0.01 -1.63 1.88
C LYS A 153 0.29 -2.77 0.90
N TYR A 154 -0.64 -3.05 -0.03
CA TYR A 154 -0.51 -4.14 -1.00
C TYR A 154 0.71 -3.96 -1.90
N PHE A 155 1.03 -2.71 -2.26
CA PHE A 155 2.17 -2.37 -3.11
C PHE A 155 3.41 -1.90 -2.35
N GLY A 156 3.36 -1.84 -1.01
CA GLY A 156 4.48 -1.42 -0.17
C GLY A 156 4.84 0.06 -0.31
N LEU A 157 3.85 0.90 -0.62
CA LEU A 157 4.00 2.34 -0.84
C LEU A 157 3.64 3.12 0.43
N GLU A 158 4.36 4.19 0.71
CA GLU A 158 4.03 5.14 1.79
C GLU A 158 2.94 6.14 1.36
N ASP A 159 2.99 6.55 0.09
CA ASP A 159 1.98 7.40 -0.54
C ASP A 159 1.92 7.20 -2.08
N LEU A 160 0.95 7.85 -2.73
CA LEU A 160 0.77 7.74 -4.18
C LEU A 160 1.88 8.46 -4.98
N ASN A 161 2.64 9.39 -4.38
CA ASN A 161 3.72 10.10 -5.07
C ASN A 161 4.94 9.20 -5.32
N GLN A 162 5.02 8.05 -4.64
CA GLN A 162 6.04 7.03 -4.88
C GLN A 162 5.75 6.18 -6.13
N MET A 163 4.57 6.35 -6.74
CA MET A 163 4.26 5.69 -8.02
C MET A 163 5.10 6.32 -9.14
N PRO A 164 5.74 5.50 -9.99
CA PRO A 164 6.46 6.03 -11.16
C PRO A 164 5.51 6.80 -12.07
N THR A 165 6.01 7.83 -12.72
CA THR A 165 5.22 8.59 -13.69
C THR A 165 5.02 7.77 -14.97
N LEU A 166 3.97 8.08 -15.73
CA LEU A 166 3.72 7.39 -17.01
C LEU A 166 4.89 7.56 -18.02
N SER A 167 5.61 8.69 -17.97
CA SER A 167 6.79 8.94 -18.80
C SER A 167 7.96 8.00 -18.48
N GLU A 168 8.18 7.68 -17.18
CA GLU A 168 9.24 6.75 -16.77
C GLU A 168 9.02 5.31 -17.24
N PHE A 169 7.77 4.92 -17.54
CA PHE A 169 7.49 3.61 -18.16
C PHE A 169 7.82 3.60 -19.65
N ILE A 170 7.57 4.69 -20.36
CA ILE A 170 7.81 4.78 -21.83
C ILE A 170 9.30 4.75 -22.12
N GLU A 171 10.11 5.45 -21.32
CA GLU A 171 11.59 5.48 -21.47
C GLU A 171 12.24 4.11 -21.25
N LYS A 172 11.69 3.25 -20.39
CA LYS A 172 12.23 1.90 -20.14
C LYS A 172 11.92 0.89 -21.24
N ASP A 173 10.79 1.05 -21.93
CA ASP A 173 10.41 0.16 -23.05
C ASP A 173 11.22 0.48 -24.33
N GLU A 174 11.89 1.64 -24.41
CA GLU A 174 12.76 2.02 -25.54
C GLU A 174 14.23 1.56 -25.34
N GLU A 175 14.62 1.11 -24.14
CA GLU A 175 15.97 0.63 -23.82
C GLU A 175 16.11 -0.91 -23.83
N GLU A 176 15.02 -1.69 -24.03
CA GLU A 176 15.03 -3.16 -24.21
C GLU A 176 14.85 -3.53 -25.71
#